data_f8c49b9ee1b815e75610cb50a63d011e
#
_entry.id   f8c49b9ee1b815e75610cb50a63d011e
#
_cell.length_a   1.000
_cell.length_b   1.000
_cell.length_c   1.000
_cell.angle_alpha   90.00
_cell.angle_beta   90.00
_cell.angle_gamma   90.00
#
_symmetry.space_group_name_H-M   'P 1'
#
loop_
_entity.id
_entity.type
_entity.pdbx_description
1 polymer ?
#
loop_
_entity_poly.entity_id
_entity_poly.type
_entity_poly.pdbx_seq_one_letter_code
_entity_poly.pdbx_strand_id
1 'polypeptide(L)'
;HYNTRLEGKMQGEARNVRVWRTGNTEYTETKYYQVSREGDVKLENLTENALGKANQELICGVMPYDFKDVKKFQLGFLSGFLAEKRDIEKKQIEKKVQQEARESAEKLMREQINGYSSVSVKNADFRALKEKWSYTLLPVWTITYKSKNGKIYYFSMNGQTGKVLSLIHI
;
A
#
# COMPACT_ATOMS: atom_id res chain seq x y z
N HIS A 1 0.82 6.62 10.03
CA HIS A 1 -0.17 6.14 9.06
C HIS A 1 -1.09 7.27 8.58
N TYR A 2 -1.69 7.07 7.43
CA TYR A 2 -2.53 8.03 6.75
C TYR A 2 -3.88 7.41 6.41
N ASN A 3 -4.94 8.12 6.72
CA ASN A 3 -6.31 7.77 6.37
C ASN A 3 -6.92 8.90 5.55
N THR A 4 -7.60 8.56 4.46
CA THR A 4 -8.22 9.56 3.59
C THR A 4 -9.56 9.09 3.06
N ARG A 5 -10.41 10.06 2.72
CA ARG A 5 -11.60 9.89 1.89
C ARG A 5 -11.45 10.76 0.67
N LEU A 6 -11.45 10.14 -0.49
CA LEU A 6 -11.31 10.78 -1.78
C LEU A 6 -12.63 10.73 -2.53
N GLU A 7 -13.09 11.84 -3.07
CA GLU A 7 -14.09 11.88 -4.11
C GLU A 7 -13.37 11.67 -5.44
N GLY A 8 -13.76 10.64 -6.19
CA GLY A 8 -13.11 10.24 -7.42
C GLY A 8 -14.05 10.28 -8.61
N LYS A 9 -13.53 10.71 -9.75
CA LYS A 9 -14.17 10.62 -11.06
C LYS A 9 -13.19 10.02 -12.05
N MET A 10 -13.59 8.91 -12.66
CA MET A 10 -12.77 8.16 -13.60
C MET A 10 -13.52 7.97 -14.91
N GLN A 11 -12.82 8.15 -16.01
CA GLN A 11 -13.31 7.91 -17.37
C GLN A 11 -12.33 7.04 -18.13
N GLY A 12 -12.84 6.14 -18.94
CA GLY A 12 -12.01 5.21 -19.67
C GLY A 12 -12.73 4.55 -20.83
N GLU A 13 -12.06 3.57 -21.40
CA GLU A 13 -12.55 2.74 -22.47
C GLU A 13 -12.48 1.29 -22.06
N ALA A 14 -13.55 0.57 -22.22
CA ALA A 14 -13.62 -0.86 -22.02
C ALA A 14 -13.81 -1.57 -23.36
N ARG A 15 -13.32 -2.79 -23.46
CA ARG A 15 -13.50 -3.61 -24.65
C ARG A 15 -13.96 -5.03 -24.27
N ASN A 16 -14.82 -5.58 -25.15
CA ASN A 16 -15.13 -7.01 -25.15
C ASN A 16 -14.61 -7.64 -26.41
N VAL A 17 -13.93 -8.76 -26.24
CA VAL A 17 -13.42 -9.56 -27.34
C VAL A 17 -14.17 -10.88 -27.35
N ARG A 18 -14.78 -11.22 -28.49
CA ARG A 18 -15.42 -12.49 -28.72
C ARG A 18 -14.73 -13.19 -29.89
N VAL A 19 -14.31 -14.41 -29.65
CA VAL A 19 -13.65 -15.25 -30.66
C VAL A 19 -14.54 -16.48 -30.90
N TRP A 20 -14.80 -16.80 -32.16
CA TRP A 20 -15.49 -18.04 -32.54
C TRP A 20 -14.91 -18.60 -33.82
N ARG A 21 -15.13 -19.88 -34.06
CA ARG A 21 -14.70 -20.59 -35.27
C ARG A 21 -15.89 -21.11 -36.05
N THR A 22 -15.80 -21.04 -37.38
CA THR A 22 -16.72 -21.64 -38.30
C THR A 22 -15.91 -22.41 -39.35
N GLY A 23 -15.92 -23.73 -39.31
CA GLY A 23 -15.00 -24.55 -40.10
C GLY A 23 -13.55 -24.31 -39.73
N ASN A 24 -12.72 -23.98 -40.70
CA ASN A 24 -11.30 -23.69 -40.53
C ASN A 24 -11.00 -22.19 -40.30
N THR A 25 -12.02 -21.32 -40.22
CA THR A 25 -11.86 -19.88 -40.08
C THR A 25 -12.19 -19.46 -38.66
N GLU A 26 -11.26 -18.69 -38.05
CA GLU A 26 -11.45 -18.03 -36.77
C GLU A 26 -11.85 -16.57 -36.96
N TYR A 27 -12.87 -16.17 -36.25
CA TYR A 27 -13.40 -14.82 -36.28
C TYR A 27 -13.20 -14.17 -34.91
N THR A 28 -12.79 -12.91 -34.92
CA THR A 28 -12.63 -12.08 -33.72
C THR A 28 -13.47 -10.82 -33.87
N GLU A 29 -14.40 -10.63 -32.96
CA GLU A 29 -15.18 -9.40 -32.82
C GLU A 29 -14.69 -8.63 -31.59
N THR A 30 -14.38 -7.34 -31.77
CA THR A 30 -14.01 -6.44 -30.66
C THR A 30 -15.00 -5.30 -30.58
N LYS A 31 -15.67 -5.15 -29.43
CA LYS A 31 -16.58 -4.03 -29.15
C LYS A 31 -15.96 -3.10 -28.13
N TYR A 32 -16.02 -1.80 -28.37
CA TYR A 32 -15.49 -0.74 -27.51
C TYR A 32 -16.64 0.00 -26.84
N TYR A 33 -16.43 0.33 -25.56
CA TYR A 33 -17.41 1.03 -24.72
C TYR A 33 -16.75 2.17 -23.99
N GLN A 34 -17.39 3.33 -23.94
CA GLN A 34 -17.00 4.38 -23.01
C GLN A 34 -17.54 4.05 -21.64
N VAL A 35 -16.67 4.10 -20.64
CA VAL A 35 -17.02 3.81 -19.25
C VAL A 35 -16.66 4.99 -18.36
N SER A 36 -17.51 5.25 -17.37
CA SER A 36 -17.25 6.22 -16.32
C SER A 36 -17.63 5.70 -14.97
N ARG A 37 -16.89 6.13 -13.95
CA ARG A 37 -17.21 5.88 -12.54
C ARG A 37 -17.02 7.18 -11.76
N GLU A 38 -17.92 7.38 -10.79
CA GLU A 38 -17.86 8.49 -9.86
C GLU A 38 -18.29 7.99 -8.49
N GLY A 39 -17.61 8.44 -7.44
CA GLY A 39 -17.93 8.03 -6.07
C GLY A 39 -16.82 8.31 -5.08
N ASP A 40 -17.10 7.98 -3.83
CA ASP A 40 -16.20 8.16 -2.72
C ASP A 40 -15.40 6.89 -2.44
N VAL A 41 -14.09 7.04 -2.31
CA VAL A 41 -13.17 5.99 -1.91
C VAL A 41 -12.60 6.32 -0.55
N LYS A 42 -12.77 5.41 0.41
CA LYS A 42 -12.17 5.49 1.73
C LYS A 42 -10.95 4.58 1.79
N LEU A 43 -9.81 5.16 2.09
CA LEU A 43 -8.56 4.44 2.30
C LEU A 43 -8.10 4.63 3.73
N GLU A 44 -7.80 3.54 4.39
CA GLU A 44 -7.37 3.53 5.80
C GLU A 44 -6.05 2.79 5.94
N ASN A 45 -5.24 3.27 6.89
CA ASN A 45 -4.00 2.63 7.31
C ASN A 45 -2.93 2.52 6.20
N LEU A 46 -2.90 3.47 5.27
CA LEU A 46 -1.73 3.63 4.43
C LEU A 46 -0.54 4.00 5.30
N THR A 47 0.54 3.25 5.20
CA THR A 47 1.64 3.32 6.15
C THR A 47 2.92 3.64 5.40
N GLU A 48 3.65 4.64 5.89
CA GLU A 48 4.99 4.97 5.40
C GLU A 48 5.96 5.00 6.58
N ASN A 49 7.18 4.52 6.35
CA ASN A 49 8.21 4.55 7.36
C ASN A 49 8.75 5.99 7.53
N ALA A 50 8.93 6.39 8.78
CA ALA A 50 9.45 7.71 9.15
C ALA A 50 10.90 7.67 9.67
N LEU A 51 11.62 6.56 9.43
CA LEU A 51 13.01 6.33 9.81
C LEU A 51 13.87 6.12 8.56
N GLY A 52 14.53 7.17 8.09
CA GLY A 52 15.39 7.11 6.90
C GLY A 52 16.68 6.32 7.11
N LYS A 53 17.16 6.28 8.34
CA LYS A 53 18.39 5.55 8.72
C LYS A 53 18.18 4.06 8.92
N ALA A 54 16.94 3.62 9.13
CA ALA A 54 16.62 2.24 9.34
C ALA A 54 16.59 1.46 8.03
N ASN A 55 16.91 0.16 8.09
CA ASN A 55 16.80 -0.70 6.92
C ASN A 55 15.32 -0.85 6.51
N GLN A 56 14.96 -0.27 5.37
CA GLN A 56 13.60 -0.23 4.87
C GLN A 56 13.03 -1.62 4.60
N GLU A 57 13.85 -2.54 4.07
CA GLU A 57 13.40 -3.89 3.76
C GLU A 57 13.00 -4.66 5.04
N LEU A 58 13.78 -4.51 6.12
CA LEU A 58 13.48 -5.12 7.41
C LEU A 58 12.18 -4.58 8.02
N ILE A 59 11.95 -3.27 7.93
CA ILE A 59 10.76 -2.64 8.51
C ILE A 59 9.52 -2.93 7.65
N CYS A 60 9.62 -2.78 6.35
CA CYS A 60 8.48 -3.02 5.45
C CYS A 60 8.13 -4.51 5.35
N GLY A 61 9.13 -5.39 5.41
CA GLY A 61 8.93 -6.83 5.25
C GLY A 61 8.15 -7.49 6.39
N VAL A 62 8.14 -6.90 7.59
CA VAL A 62 7.34 -7.40 8.71
C VAL A 62 5.89 -6.88 8.72
N MET A 63 5.53 -6.00 7.80
CA MET A 63 4.14 -5.55 7.62
C MET A 63 3.23 -6.74 7.23
N PRO A 64 1.92 -6.67 7.40
CA PRO A 64 1.13 -5.58 7.97
C PRO A 64 1.00 -5.63 9.49
N TYR A 65 0.56 -4.51 10.07
CA TYR A 65 0.08 -4.41 11.45
C TYR A 65 -1.44 -4.22 11.46
N ASP A 66 -2.13 -4.75 12.48
CA ASP A 66 -3.54 -4.43 12.69
C ASP A 66 -3.68 -3.11 13.48
N PHE A 67 -4.14 -2.08 12.80
CA PHE A 67 -4.31 -0.75 13.39
C PHE A 67 -5.54 -0.62 14.31
N LYS A 68 -6.37 -1.66 14.42
CA LYS A 68 -7.46 -1.69 15.40
C LYS A 68 -6.95 -1.71 16.83
N ASP A 69 -5.75 -2.28 17.04
CA ASP A 69 -5.12 -2.38 18.35
C ASP A 69 -4.33 -1.13 18.77
N VAL A 70 -4.27 -0.10 17.91
CA VAL A 70 -3.54 1.13 18.22
C VAL A 70 -4.17 1.86 19.40
N LYS A 71 -3.35 2.13 20.41
CA LYS A 71 -3.72 2.84 21.63
C LYS A 71 -3.11 4.24 21.66
N LYS A 72 -3.74 5.13 22.43
CA LYS A 72 -3.14 6.46 22.68
C LYS A 72 -1.78 6.27 23.35
N PHE A 73 -0.77 6.96 22.83
CA PHE A 73 0.59 6.90 23.35
C PHE A 73 0.68 7.25 24.83
N GLN A 74 1.43 6.44 25.57
CA GLN A 74 1.81 6.67 26.96
C GLN A 74 3.28 6.30 27.12
N LEU A 75 4.04 7.08 27.89
CA LEU A 75 5.48 6.85 28.11
C LEU A 75 5.77 5.46 28.68
N GLY A 76 4.88 4.92 29.48
CA GLY A 76 5.03 3.55 30.04
C GLY A 76 5.14 2.44 28.98
N PHE A 77 4.65 2.67 27.75
CA PHE A 77 4.80 1.69 26.66
C PHE A 77 6.24 1.59 26.12
N LEU A 78 7.10 2.54 26.45
CA LEU A 78 8.51 2.52 26.06
C LEU A 78 9.40 1.85 27.12
N SER A 79 8.84 1.46 28.26
CA SER A 79 9.61 0.81 29.33
C SER A 79 10.13 -0.56 28.83
N GLY A 80 11.45 -0.71 28.81
CA GLY A 80 12.10 -1.92 28.32
C GLY A 80 12.29 -2.02 26.80
N PHE A 81 11.91 -0.96 26.05
CA PHE A 81 12.09 -0.89 24.60
C PHE A 81 12.97 0.28 24.19
N LEU A 82 13.72 0.11 23.09
CA LEU A 82 14.34 1.22 22.39
C LEU A 82 13.31 1.86 21.47
N ALA A 83 13.13 3.16 21.58
CA ALA A 83 12.26 3.91 20.69
C ALA A 83 13.12 4.85 19.84
N GLU A 84 13.05 4.69 18.54
CA GLU A 84 13.72 5.60 17.62
C GLU A 84 12.81 6.79 17.27
N LYS A 85 13.39 7.98 17.36
CA LYS A 85 12.72 9.21 16.92
C LYS A 85 12.75 9.25 15.40
N ARG A 86 11.61 9.58 14.78
CA ARG A 86 11.53 9.82 13.34
C ARG A 86 12.55 10.87 12.90
N ASP A 87 13.17 10.66 11.76
CA ASP A 87 14.05 11.58 11.06
C ASP A 87 13.49 12.04 9.70
N ILE A 88 12.34 11.49 9.30
CA ILE A 88 11.58 11.89 8.12
C ILE A 88 10.33 12.64 8.57
N GLU A 89 10.19 13.89 8.12
CA GLU A 89 9.04 14.72 8.43
C GLU A 89 7.90 14.49 7.42
N LYS A 90 6.65 14.74 7.88
CA LYS A 90 5.45 14.59 7.05
C LYS A 90 5.59 15.24 5.68
N LYS A 91 6.11 16.46 5.61
CA LYS A 91 6.27 17.22 4.35
C LYS A 91 7.09 16.50 3.27
N GLN A 92 8.02 15.63 3.69
CA GLN A 92 8.90 14.90 2.78
C GLN A 92 8.19 13.71 2.12
N ILE A 93 7.23 13.10 2.81
CA ILE A 93 6.50 11.90 2.35
C ILE A 93 5.07 12.20 1.89
N GLU A 94 4.53 13.37 2.21
CA GLU A 94 3.13 13.71 1.97
C GLU A 94 2.72 13.52 0.51
N LYS A 95 3.50 14.06 -0.42
CA LYS A 95 3.20 13.92 -1.86
C LYS A 95 3.20 12.47 -2.32
N LYS A 96 4.18 11.67 -1.86
CA LYS A 96 4.29 10.24 -2.19
C LYS A 96 3.06 9.49 -1.70
N VAL A 97 2.71 9.63 -0.43
CA VAL A 97 1.57 8.92 0.18
C VAL A 97 0.24 9.34 -0.42
N GLN A 98 0.07 10.63 -0.73
CA GLN A 98 -1.13 11.11 -1.43
C GLN A 98 -1.22 10.54 -2.85
N GLN A 99 -0.10 10.39 -3.55
CA GLN A 99 -0.07 9.78 -4.87
C GLN A 99 -0.43 8.29 -4.80
N GLU A 100 0.15 7.54 -3.88
CA GLU A 100 -0.18 6.13 -3.62
C GLU A 100 -1.67 5.95 -3.26
N ALA A 101 -2.24 6.89 -2.51
CA ALA A 101 -3.66 6.89 -2.20
C ALA A 101 -4.53 7.05 -3.47
N ARG A 102 -4.16 7.97 -4.37
CA ARG A 102 -4.86 8.18 -5.64
C ARG A 102 -4.79 6.95 -6.54
N GLU A 103 -3.60 6.36 -6.68
CA GLU A 103 -3.38 5.14 -7.47
C GLU A 103 -4.20 3.95 -6.92
N SER A 104 -4.24 3.81 -5.60
CA SER A 104 -5.05 2.80 -4.92
C SER A 104 -6.55 3.03 -5.16
N ALA A 105 -7.00 4.30 -5.10
CA ALA A 105 -8.38 4.65 -5.37
C ALA A 105 -8.77 4.39 -6.83
N GLU A 106 -7.90 4.73 -7.78
CA GLU A 106 -8.10 4.42 -9.20
C GLU A 106 -8.23 2.92 -9.44
N LYS A 107 -7.34 2.13 -8.84
CA LYS A 107 -7.39 0.67 -8.93
C LYS A 107 -8.71 0.12 -8.40
N LEU A 108 -9.14 0.55 -7.22
CA LEU A 108 -10.42 0.11 -6.62
C LEU A 108 -11.62 0.50 -7.49
N MET A 109 -11.65 1.71 -8.04
CA MET A 109 -12.73 2.14 -8.93
C MET A 109 -12.74 1.36 -10.24
N ARG A 110 -11.57 1.07 -10.81
CA ARG A 110 -11.42 0.26 -12.01
C ARG A 110 -11.90 -1.18 -11.80
N GLU A 111 -11.58 -1.78 -10.65
CA GLU A 111 -12.01 -3.14 -10.28
C GLU A 111 -13.53 -3.28 -10.16
N GLN A 112 -14.25 -2.19 -9.94
CA GLN A 112 -15.72 -2.17 -9.93
C GLN A 112 -16.35 -2.14 -11.34
N ILE A 113 -15.56 -1.96 -12.39
CA ILE A 113 -16.04 -2.00 -13.78
C ILE A 113 -15.94 -3.44 -14.27
N ASN A 114 -17.06 -4.17 -14.16
CA ASN A 114 -17.14 -5.59 -14.48
C ASN A 114 -17.82 -5.81 -15.84
N GLY A 115 -17.68 -7.02 -16.38
CA GLY A 115 -18.36 -7.46 -17.60
C GLY A 115 -17.61 -7.11 -18.90
N TYR A 116 -16.36 -6.67 -18.80
CA TYR A 116 -15.52 -6.38 -19.96
C TYR A 116 -14.25 -7.24 -19.95
N SER A 117 -13.74 -7.54 -21.16
CA SER A 117 -12.48 -8.28 -21.32
C SER A 117 -11.27 -7.46 -20.84
N SER A 118 -11.31 -6.14 -21.01
CA SER A 118 -10.31 -5.22 -20.47
C SER A 118 -10.87 -3.83 -20.32
N VAL A 119 -10.29 -3.06 -19.36
CA VAL A 119 -10.62 -1.66 -19.10
C VAL A 119 -9.33 -0.85 -19.08
N SER A 120 -9.31 0.24 -19.86
CA SER A 120 -8.21 1.21 -19.89
C SER A 120 -8.72 2.55 -19.38
N VAL A 121 -8.10 3.05 -18.32
CA VAL A 121 -8.40 4.38 -17.77
C VAL A 121 -7.72 5.43 -18.64
N LYS A 122 -8.47 6.45 -19.09
CA LYS A 122 -7.97 7.58 -19.87
C LYS A 122 -7.79 8.82 -19.01
N ASN A 123 -8.67 9.00 -18.05
CA ASN A 123 -8.62 10.12 -17.11
C ASN A 123 -9.16 9.70 -15.75
N ALA A 124 -8.47 10.11 -14.70
CA ALA A 124 -8.90 9.91 -13.32
C ALA A 124 -8.56 11.16 -12.51
N ASP A 125 -9.55 11.73 -11.84
CA ASP A 125 -9.40 12.87 -10.96
C ASP A 125 -9.88 12.53 -9.57
N PHE A 126 -9.09 12.91 -8.55
CA PHE A 126 -9.37 12.63 -7.15
C PHE A 126 -9.17 13.86 -6.29
N ARG A 127 -10.20 14.21 -5.54
CA ARG A 127 -10.19 15.30 -4.57
C ARG A 127 -10.27 14.75 -3.16
N ALA A 128 -9.34 15.14 -2.30
CA ALA A 128 -9.39 14.76 -0.90
C ALA A 128 -10.52 15.53 -0.18
N LEU A 129 -11.47 14.78 0.40
CA LEU A 129 -12.55 15.30 1.24
C LEU A 129 -12.13 15.35 2.69
N LYS A 130 -11.35 14.36 3.13
CA LYS A 130 -10.88 14.25 4.51
C LYS A 130 -9.52 13.56 4.52
N GLU A 131 -8.62 14.10 5.33
CA GLU A 131 -7.29 13.54 5.55
C GLU A 131 -6.98 13.48 7.04
N LYS A 132 -6.38 12.40 7.47
CA LYS A 132 -5.88 12.24 8.84
C LYS A 132 -4.51 11.59 8.85
N TRP A 133 -3.54 12.31 9.34
CA TRP A 133 -2.18 11.82 9.55
C TRP A 133 -1.98 11.48 11.02
N SER A 134 -1.33 10.36 11.28
CA SER A 134 -1.00 9.94 12.64
C SER A 134 0.41 9.37 12.65
N TYR A 135 1.20 9.81 13.61
CA TYR A 135 2.47 9.17 13.94
C TYR A 135 2.19 8.00 14.87
N THR A 136 2.67 6.83 14.50
CA THR A 136 2.42 5.58 15.23
C THR A 136 3.73 4.87 15.48
N LEU A 137 3.97 4.46 16.70
CA LEU A 137 5.05 3.57 17.08
C LEU A 137 4.56 2.13 16.90
N LEU A 138 5.31 1.34 16.16
CA LEU A 138 5.00 -0.06 15.89
C LEU A 138 6.09 -0.94 16.49
N PRO A 139 5.74 -2.04 17.19
CA PRO A 139 6.71 -2.90 17.83
C PRO A 139 7.42 -3.79 16.79
N VAL A 140 8.74 -3.69 16.74
CA VAL A 140 9.60 -4.54 15.91
C VAL A 140 10.67 -5.14 16.78
N TRP A 141 10.79 -6.46 16.75
CA TRP A 141 11.94 -7.17 17.32
C TRP A 141 13.01 -7.30 16.24
N THR A 142 14.24 -6.93 16.57
CA THR A 142 15.38 -7.08 15.67
C THR A 142 16.48 -7.84 16.36
N ILE A 143 16.99 -8.87 15.69
CA ILE A 143 18.11 -9.68 16.16
C ILE A 143 19.20 -9.62 15.09
N THR A 144 20.42 -9.35 15.51
CA THR A 144 21.61 -9.40 14.66
C THR A 144 22.46 -10.60 15.02
N TYR A 145 22.82 -11.40 14.03
CA TYR A 145 23.68 -12.55 14.20
C TYR A 145 24.91 -12.43 13.29
N LYS A 146 26.10 -12.59 13.87
CA LYS A 146 27.36 -12.66 13.15
C LYS A 146 27.78 -14.10 12.96
N SER A 147 27.83 -14.56 11.73
CA SER A 147 28.27 -15.91 11.38
C SER A 147 29.79 -16.09 11.56
N LYS A 148 30.27 -17.34 11.63
CA LYS A 148 31.71 -17.69 11.71
C LYS A 148 32.53 -17.18 10.53
N ASN A 149 31.91 -17.00 9.36
CA ASN A 149 32.55 -16.43 8.16
C ASN A 149 32.54 -14.90 8.13
N GLY A 150 32.16 -14.24 9.21
CA GLY A 150 32.13 -12.77 9.35
C GLY A 150 30.88 -12.09 8.76
N LYS A 151 29.99 -12.83 8.11
CA LYS A 151 28.72 -12.27 7.59
C LYS A 151 27.75 -11.93 8.72
N ILE A 152 27.04 -10.80 8.55
CA ILE A 152 26.03 -10.36 9.49
C ILE A 152 24.65 -10.65 8.89
N TYR A 153 23.81 -11.27 9.70
CA TYR A 153 22.43 -11.59 9.37
C TYR A 153 21.50 -10.77 10.25
N TYR A 154 20.44 -10.26 9.65
CA TYR A 154 19.42 -9.51 10.34
C TYR A 154 18.10 -10.28 10.30
N PHE A 155 17.45 -10.39 11.44
CA PHE A 155 16.13 -10.94 11.59
C PHE A 155 15.24 -9.88 12.20
N SER A 156 14.08 -9.67 11.60
CA SER A 156 13.06 -8.80 12.16
C SER A 156 11.77 -9.58 12.35
N MET A 157 11.08 -9.29 13.44
CA MET A 157 9.79 -9.89 13.74
C MET A 157 8.79 -8.78 14.10
N ASN A 158 7.62 -8.85 13.53
CA ASN A 158 6.49 -8.03 13.91
C ASN A 158 6.06 -8.37 15.34
N GLY A 159 6.15 -7.40 16.24
CA GLY A 159 5.84 -7.61 17.67
C GLY A 159 4.35 -7.81 17.97
N GLN A 160 3.47 -7.58 17.00
CA GLN A 160 2.03 -7.82 17.11
C GLN A 160 1.63 -9.18 16.54
N THR A 161 2.08 -9.49 15.33
CA THR A 161 1.62 -10.68 14.58
C THR A 161 2.56 -11.86 14.67
N GLY A 162 3.80 -11.65 15.10
CA GLY A 162 4.86 -12.68 15.09
C GLY A 162 5.43 -12.98 13.70
N LYS A 163 5.03 -12.24 12.66
CA LYS A 163 5.58 -12.43 11.31
C LYS A 163 7.07 -12.14 11.30
N VAL A 164 7.85 -13.10 10.84
CA VAL A 164 9.31 -13.01 10.78
C VAL A 164 9.78 -12.75 9.36
N LEU A 165 10.78 -11.89 9.23
CA LEU A 165 11.57 -11.69 8.04
C LEU A 165 13.05 -11.95 8.38
N SER A 166 13.72 -12.74 7.55
CA SER A 166 15.17 -12.94 7.57
C SER A 166 15.78 -12.37 6.32
N LEU A 167 16.72 -11.44 6.46
CA LEU A 167 17.57 -10.98 5.37
C LEU A 167 18.95 -11.60 5.48
N ILE A 168 19.33 -12.33 4.45
CA ILE A 168 20.68 -12.84 4.28
C ILE A 168 21.47 -11.75 3.58
N HIS A 169 22.32 -11.07 4.34
CA HIS A 169 23.36 -10.19 3.84
C HIS A 169 22.92 -8.89 3.15
N ILE A 170 23.31 -7.82 3.78
CA ILE A 170 23.59 -6.54 3.10
C ILE A 170 25.11 -6.33 3.13
#